data_a7f41a82b497f3081eb51f38fb1f0fef
#
_entry.id   a7f41a82b497f3081eb51f38fb1f0fef
#
_cell.length_a   1.000
_cell.length_b   1.000
_cell.length_c   1.000
_cell.angle_alpha   90.00
_cell.angle_beta   90.00
_cell.angle_gamma   90.00
#
_symmetry.space_group_name_H-M   'P 1'
#
loop_
_entity.id
_entity.type
_entity.pdbx_description
1 polymer ?
#
loop_
_entity_poly.entity_id
_entity_poly.type
_entity_poly.pdbx_seq_one_letter_code
_entity_poly.pdbx_strand_id
1 'polypeptide(L)'
;MSAYQEQYQWAKEQPEAFWRKQAQQIDWFQPPQTILANDEHGIERWFPDGVLNTCWLALDYHCEQGRGDHTALIYDSPVTGKKQRYSYSALRDSVAKIAGMLAAQGVSKGDRVIIYMPMIPEAAMAMLACARLGAIHSVVFGGFAPNELAVRIEDAEPKVIMTASCGVEINKVIPYKPMVDKAIMDSRWKPEKVLVYQRSECRAELTHARDLEWNTVVQSATPHGCVPVLATDPLYILYTSGTTGKPKGVVRDNGGHAVALKYSMQIIYNMPQDGVFWAASDVGWVVGHSYIVYAPLIHGCTTLLYEGKPVRTPDPGAFWRVCQEYQVTALFSAPTAFRAIKKEDPNGDYLKQYDLSALTTIFMAGERLDPPTLEWVQSKTGKPVIDHWWQTETGWAIAGNPTGLESMPIKAGSATKPIPGYQVEILNELGENMPANQQGFVALKRPLPPSCLPTVWRNHDRFESGYLAQFPGYYVSGDGGYLDDDGYLFIMGRIDDVINVAGHRLSTGEMEEIVGAHPAVAECAVIGVHDELKGQLPLGLVVLKDGVKIDAQTLEQELVASVRNQIGAVACFKHAIVVERLPKTRSGKILRRIIRQIADGESYTIPSTIDDPMSLNELESLFQH
;
A
#
# COMPACT_ATOMS: atom_id res chain seq x y z
N MET A 1 18.46 25.82 13.57
CA MET A 1 17.52 24.70 13.34
C MET A 1 17.99 23.95 12.11
N SER A 2 17.78 22.64 12.04
CA SER A 2 18.06 21.91 10.80
C SER A 2 16.99 22.20 9.74
N ALA A 3 17.25 21.85 8.46
CA ALA A 3 16.28 22.06 7.38
C ALA A 3 14.95 21.36 7.66
N TYR A 4 15.00 20.16 8.25
CA TYR A 4 13.81 19.45 8.69
C TYR A 4 13.06 20.21 9.78
N GLN A 5 13.75 20.66 10.83
CA GLN A 5 13.13 21.37 11.94
C GLN A 5 12.43 22.65 11.48
N GLU A 6 13.06 23.41 10.58
CA GLU A 6 12.47 24.62 10.01
C GLU A 6 11.18 24.33 9.23
N GLN A 7 11.22 23.33 8.36
CA GLN A 7 10.06 22.93 7.57
C GLN A 7 8.94 22.34 8.44
N TYR A 8 9.30 21.52 9.42
CA TYR A 8 8.33 20.90 10.35
C TYR A 8 7.62 21.96 11.19
N GLN A 9 8.39 22.90 11.77
CA GLN A 9 7.83 23.98 12.58
C GLN A 9 6.95 24.91 11.76
N TRP A 10 7.38 25.27 10.54
CA TRP A 10 6.56 26.09 9.64
C TRP A 10 5.24 25.39 9.28
N ALA A 11 5.28 24.12 8.90
CA ALA A 11 4.06 23.37 8.58
C ALA A 11 3.12 23.26 9.79
N LYS A 12 3.67 23.15 11.00
CA LYS A 12 2.91 23.07 12.25
C LYS A 12 2.25 24.40 12.64
N GLU A 13 3.00 25.51 12.54
CA GLU A 13 2.53 26.83 12.98
C GLU A 13 1.67 27.55 11.95
N GLN A 14 1.94 27.34 10.66
CA GLN A 14 1.30 28.02 9.55
C GLN A 14 0.90 27.04 8.43
N PRO A 15 0.02 26.08 8.71
CA PRO A 15 -0.30 24.99 7.76
C PRO A 15 -0.85 25.52 6.42
N GLU A 16 -1.68 26.57 6.42
CA GLU A 16 -2.19 27.14 5.17
C GLU A 16 -1.08 27.79 4.33
N ALA A 17 -0.18 28.55 4.94
CA ALA A 17 0.94 29.17 4.23
C ALA A 17 1.91 28.11 3.68
N PHE A 18 2.17 27.06 4.46
CA PHE A 18 2.98 25.92 4.06
C PHE A 18 2.37 25.21 2.83
N TRP A 19 1.11 24.81 2.91
CA TRP A 19 0.46 24.09 1.82
C TRP A 19 0.14 24.96 0.61
N ARG A 20 -0.06 26.27 0.79
CA ARG A 20 -0.09 27.25 -0.31
C ARG A 20 1.21 27.23 -1.12
N LYS A 21 2.34 27.15 -0.44
CA LYS A 21 3.65 27.05 -1.11
C LYS A 21 3.80 25.71 -1.86
N GLN A 22 3.35 24.60 -1.27
CA GLN A 22 3.42 23.31 -1.93
C GLN A 22 2.46 23.23 -3.13
N ALA A 23 1.29 23.83 -3.04
CA ALA A 23 0.33 23.88 -4.15
C ALA A 23 0.87 24.62 -5.39
N GLN A 24 1.86 25.48 -5.25
CA GLN A 24 2.55 26.14 -6.35
C GLN A 24 3.51 25.22 -7.12
N GLN A 25 3.76 24.01 -6.63
CA GLN A 25 4.63 23.02 -7.30
C GLN A 25 3.91 22.19 -8.37
N ILE A 26 2.59 22.34 -8.48
CA ILE A 26 1.78 21.76 -9.56
C ILE A 26 1.08 22.87 -10.34
N ASP A 27 0.70 22.55 -11.58
CA ASP A 27 -0.03 23.48 -12.44
C ASP A 27 -1.54 23.25 -12.32
N TRP A 28 -2.28 24.33 -12.17
CA TRP A 28 -3.73 24.35 -12.01
C TRP A 28 -4.39 24.96 -13.25
N PHE A 29 -5.55 24.45 -13.65
CA PHE A 29 -6.39 25.15 -14.61
C PHE A 29 -6.94 26.46 -14.00
N GLN A 30 -7.27 26.39 -12.67
CA GLN A 30 -7.56 27.56 -11.86
C GLN A 30 -6.87 27.36 -10.50
N PRO A 31 -5.85 28.16 -10.18
CA PRO A 31 -5.17 28.09 -8.87
C PRO A 31 -6.13 28.38 -7.71
N PRO A 32 -6.01 27.68 -6.58
CA PRO A 32 -6.88 27.90 -5.43
C PRO A 32 -6.62 29.27 -4.79
N GLN A 33 -7.70 29.97 -4.46
CA GLN A 33 -7.65 31.19 -3.65
C GLN A 33 -7.78 30.81 -2.17
N THR A 34 -8.71 29.90 -1.86
CA THR A 34 -8.90 29.32 -0.53
C THR A 34 -8.01 28.09 -0.37
N ILE A 35 -7.19 28.06 0.67
CA ILE A 35 -6.27 26.96 0.90
C ILE A 35 -6.90 25.87 1.76
N LEU A 36 -7.61 26.28 2.82
CA LEU A 36 -8.28 25.35 3.74
C LEU A 36 -9.66 25.90 4.07
N ALA A 37 -10.67 25.05 4.02
CA ALA A 37 -12.04 25.34 4.49
C ALA A 37 -12.66 24.08 5.07
N ASN A 38 -13.66 24.24 5.91
CA ASN A 38 -14.44 23.11 6.38
C ASN A 38 -15.62 22.85 5.44
N ASP A 39 -15.95 21.58 5.22
CA ASP A 39 -17.16 21.19 4.52
C ASP A 39 -18.39 21.25 5.46
N GLU A 40 -19.55 20.81 4.97
CA GLU A 40 -20.83 20.82 5.71
C GLU A 40 -20.81 19.93 6.97
N HIS A 41 -19.87 18.98 7.05
CA HIS A 41 -19.66 18.12 8.23
C HIS A 41 -18.54 18.64 9.16
N GLY A 42 -17.94 19.80 8.87
CA GLY A 42 -16.84 20.35 9.65
C GLY A 42 -15.50 19.63 9.42
N ILE A 43 -15.39 18.90 8.29
CA ILE A 43 -14.15 18.24 7.90
C ILE A 43 -13.32 19.16 7.01
N GLU A 44 -12.03 19.22 7.31
CA GLU A 44 -11.07 20.07 6.59
C GLU A 44 -10.93 19.60 5.13
N ARG A 45 -11.09 20.54 4.19
CA ARG A 45 -10.92 20.34 2.75
C ARG A 45 -9.88 21.31 2.21
N TRP A 46 -8.84 20.75 1.59
CA TRP A 46 -7.75 21.52 1.01
C TRP A 46 -8.11 21.99 -0.42
N PHE A 47 -7.78 23.24 -0.72
CA PHE A 47 -7.89 23.82 -2.06
C PHE A 47 -9.30 23.78 -2.67
N PRO A 48 -10.38 24.10 -1.92
CA PRO A 48 -11.74 23.78 -2.34
C PRO A 48 -12.21 24.45 -3.64
N ASP A 49 -11.62 25.58 -4.02
CA ASP A 49 -11.92 26.33 -5.24
C ASP A 49 -10.87 26.15 -6.35
N GLY A 50 -9.86 25.31 -6.12
CA GLY A 50 -8.87 24.94 -7.12
C GLY A 50 -9.44 24.02 -8.20
N VAL A 51 -9.06 24.22 -9.46
CA VAL A 51 -9.48 23.39 -10.59
C VAL A 51 -8.26 22.82 -11.30
N LEU A 52 -8.29 21.52 -11.54
CA LEU A 52 -7.19 20.80 -12.20
C LEU A 52 -7.71 19.57 -12.96
N ASN A 53 -6.81 18.77 -13.50
CA ASN A 53 -7.07 17.38 -13.90
C ASN A 53 -5.83 16.55 -13.57
N THR A 54 -5.98 15.50 -12.76
CA THR A 54 -4.86 14.67 -12.30
C THR A 54 -4.16 13.95 -13.47
N CYS A 55 -4.89 13.50 -14.50
CA CYS A 55 -4.28 12.87 -15.68
C CYS A 55 -3.49 13.90 -16.52
N TRP A 56 -4.00 15.12 -16.66
CA TRP A 56 -3.28 16.18 -17.35
C TRP A 56 -1.94 16.49 -16.67
N LEU A 57 -1.94 16.60 -15.34
CA LEU A 57 -0.71 16.79 -14.55
C LEU A 57 0.28 15.64 -14.75
N ALA A 58 -0.24 14.42 -14.83
CA ALA A 58 0.59 13.22 -14.95
C ALA A 58 1.18 13.03 -16.35
N LEU A 59 0.53 13.50 -17.41
CA LEU A 59 0.91 13.17 -18.79
C LEU A 59 1.02 14.39 -19.71
N ASP A 60 -0.10 15.09 -19.94
CA ASP A 60 -0.18 16.21 -20.92
C ASP A 60 0.78 17.32 -20.55
N TYR A 61 0.85 17.69 -19.28
CA TYR A 61 1.78 18.70 -18.76
C TYR A 61 3.22 18.44 -19.20
N HIS A 62 3.70 17.22 -19.01
CA HIS A 62 5.08 16.88 -19.38
C HIS A 62 5.32 16.94 -20.90
N CYS A 63 4.32 16.57 -21.69
CA CYS A 63 4.38 16.72 -23.15
C CYS A 63 4.46 18.20 -23.56
N GLU A 64 3.65 19.07 -22.93
CA GLU A 64 3.66 20.51 -23.15
C GLU A 64 4.96 21.18 -22.70
N GLN A 65 5.63 20.60 -21.69
CA GLN A 65 6.98 21.04 -21.24
C GLN A 65 8.13 20.45 -22.06
N GLY A 66 7.84 19.82 -23.21
CA GLY A 66 8.86 19.27 -24.11
C GLY A 66 9.46 17.92 -23.65
N ARG A 67 8.86 17.26 -22.69
CA ARG A 67 9.30 15.95 -22.16
C ARG A 67 8.54 14.76 -22.75
N GLY A 68 7.82 14.96 -23.85
CA GLY A 68 6.97 13.95 -24.48
C GLY A 68 7.70 12.65 -24.86
N ASP A 69 8.97 12.74 -25.24
CA ASP A 69 9.80 11.58 -25.64
C ASP A 69 10.47 10.85 -24.45
N HIS A 70 10.44 11.43 -23.24
CA HIS A 70 10.96 10.75 -22.05
C HIS A 70 10.11 9.51 -21.72
N THR A 71 10.76 8.47 -21.21
CA THR A 71 10.06 7.27 -20.75
C THR A 71 9.18 7.60 -19.54
N ALA A 72 7.89 7.37 -19.67
CA ALA A 72 6.93 7.52 -18.58
C ALA A 72 6.71 6.21 -17.82
N LEU A 73 6.50 5.11 -18.55
CA LEU A 73 6.17 3.80 -18.00
C LEU A 73 7.02 2.70 -18.62
N ILE A 74 7.62 1.88 -17.78
CA ILE A 74 8.25 0.61 -18.16
C ILE A 74 7.36 -0.52 -17.65
N TYR A 75 7.10 -1.50 -18.50
CA TYR A 75 6.43 -2.73 -18.15
C TYR A 75 7.37 -3.91 -18.29
N ASP A 76 7.47 -4.73 -17.27
CA ASP A 76 8.28 -5.96 -17.26
C ASP A 76 7.43 -7.11 -16.68
N SER A 77 7.23 -8.13 -17.49
CA SER A 77 6.48 -9.34 -17.12
C SER A 77 7.34 -10.59 -17.34
N PRO A 78 8.03 -11.07 -16.32
CA PRO A 78 8.75 -12.34 -16.42
C PRO A 78 7.84 -13.55 -16.60
N VAL A 79 6.55 -13.43 -16.20
CA VAL A 79 5.58 -14.53 -16.32
C VAL A 79 5.01 -14.68 -17.74
N THR A 80 5.09 -13.64 -18.57
CA THR A 80 4.68 -13.68 -19.99
C THR A 80 5.83 -13.44 -20.95
N GLY A 81 7.00 -13.06 -20.44
CA GLY A 81 8.16 -12.67 -21.26
C GLY A 81 8.02 -11.31 -21.96
N LYS A 82 6.98 -10.53 -21.63
CA LYS A 82 6.72 -9.24 -22.28
C LYS A 82 7.47 -8.13 -21.58
N LYS A 83 8.07 -7.23 -22.37
CA LYS A 83 8.69 -5.97 -21.91
C LYS A 83 8.28 -4.86 -22.85
N GLN A 84 7.85 -3.73 -22.27
CA GLN A 84 7.38 -2.57 -23.03
C GLN A 84 7.84 -1.27 -22.37
N ARG A 85 8.04 -0.24 -23.20
CA ARG A 85 8.32 1.13 -22.74
C ARG A 85 7.36 2.08 -23.42
N TYR A 86 6.81 2.99 -22.65
CA TYR A 86 5.92 4.06 -23.13
C TYR A 86 6.57 5.41 -22.82
N SER A 87 6.72 6.26 -23.82
CA SER A 87 7.03 7.67 -23.60
C SER A 87 5.81 8.39 -23.00
N TYR A 88 6.00 9.59 -22.46
CA TYR A 88 4.89 10.43 -22.00
C TYR A 88 3.88 10.67 -23.09
N SER A 89 4.31 10.97 -24.33
CA SER A 89 3.43 11.15 -25.49
C SER A 89 2.66 9.87 -25.83
N ALA A 90 3.34 8.73 -25.91
CA ALA A 90 2.69 7.46 -26.24
C ALA A 90 1.69 7.03 -25.16
N LEU A 91 2.04 7.23 -23.88
CA LEU A 91 1.14 6.92 -22.78
C LEU A 91 -0.08 7.85 -22.76
N ARG A 92 0.11 9.17 -22.95
CA ARG A 92 -0.95 10.16 -23.08
C ARG A 92 -1.93 9.79 -24.20
N ASP A 93 -1.42 9.46 -25.38
CA ASP A 93 -2.26 9.16 -26.54
C ASP A 93 -3.07 7.88 -26.33
N SER A 94 -2.46 6.86 -25.71
CA SER A 94 -3.17 5.63 -25.33
C SER A 94 -4.26 5.90 -24.31
N VAL A 95 -3.96 6.66 -23.27
CA VAL A 95 -4.92 7.04 -22.21
C VAL A 95 -6.05 7.90 -22.76
N ALA A 96 -5.77 8.82 -23.68
CA ALA A 96 -6.79 9.64 -24.32
C ALA A 96 -7.78 8.80 -25.15
N LYS A 97 -7.31 7.77 -25.84
CA LYS A 97 -8.18 6.81 -26.56
C LYS A 97 -9.03 5.97 -25.62
N ILE A 98 -8.45 5.49 -24.52
CA ILE A 98 -9.18 4.73 -23.51
C ILE A 98 -10.24 5.60 -22.83
N ALA A 99 -9.93 6.86 -22.55
CA ALA A 99 -10.92 7.82 -22.06
C ALA A 99 -12.06 8.04 -23.08
N GLY A 100 -11.74 8.16 -24.36
CA GLY A 100 -12.75 8.22 -25.43
C GLY A 100 -13.60 6.96 -25.54
N MET A 101 -12.99 5.79 -25.35
CA MET A 101 -13.69 4.51 -25.28
C MET A 101 -14.71 4.48 -24.12
N LEU A 102 -14.31 4.95 -22.92
CA LEU A 102 -15.20 5.06 -21.77
C LEU A 102 -16.32 6.09 -22.00
N ALA A 103 -16.00 7.27 -22.56
CA ALA A 103 -16.97 8.31 -22.86
C ALA A 103 -18.03 7.82 -23.87
N ALA A 104 -17.63 7.02 -24.87
CA ALA A 104 -18.54 6.38 -25.81
C ALA A 104 -19.49 5.36 -25.15
N GLN A 105 -19.16 4.86 -23.97
CA GLN A 105 -20.06 4.05 -23.14
C GLN A 105 -20.85 4.89 -22.12
N GLY A 106 -20.84 6.21 -22.28
CA GLY A 106 -21.61 7.15 -21.47
C GLY A 106 -20.94 7.49 -20.12
N VAL A 107 -19.67 7.11 -19.89
CA VAL A 107 -18.95 7.50 -18.67
C VAL A 107 -18.61 8.99 -18.73
N SER A 108 -18.91 9.69 -17.66
CA SER A 108 -18.69 11.13 -17.49
C SER A 108 -18.16 11.44 -16.09
N LYS A 109 -17.88 12.73 -15.82
CA LYS A 109 -17.45 13.22 -14.52
C LYS A 109 -18.38 12.73 -13.40
N GLY A 110 -17.78 12.14 -12.34
CA GLY A 110 -18.50 11.62 -11.17
C GLY A 110 -19.06 10.20 -11.32
N ASP A 111 -19.08 9.62 -12.53
CA ASP A 111 -19.43 8.21 -12.69
C ASP A 111 -18.35 7.29 -12.12
N ARG A 112 -18.74 6.13 -11.57
CA ARG A 112 -17.80 5.14 -11.04
C ARG A 112 -17.47 4.10 -12.09
N VAL A 113 -16.19 3.72 -12.12
CA VAL A 113 -15.66 2.66 -12.97
C VAL A 113 -14.86 1.70 -12.08
N ILE A 114 -15.21 0.42 -12.10
CA ILE A 114 -14.39 -0.61 -11.44
C ILE A 114 -13.32 -1.10 -12.42
N ILE A 115 -12.10 -1.24 -11.93
CA ILE A 115 -10.96 -1.81 -12.65
C ILE A 115 -10.55 -3.09 -11.92
N TYR A 116 -10.70 -4.24 -12.59
CA TYR A 116 -10.33 -5.55 -12.08
C TYR A 116 -9.36 -6.22 -13.06
N MET A 117 -8.09 -5.90 -12.92
CA MET A 117 -7.02 -6.27 -13.86
C MET A 117 -5.76 -6.73 -13.12
N PRO A 118 -4.92 -7.58 -13.74
CA PRO A 118 -3.58 -7.86 -13.24
C PRO A 118 -2.64 -6.67 -13.47
N MET A 119 -1.38 -6.83 -13.07
CA MET A 119 -0.34 -5.81 -13.21
C MET A 119 0.13 -5.66 -14.66
N ILE A 120 -0.72 -5.09 -15.50
CA ILE A 120 -0.49 -4.80 -16.92
C ILE A 120 -0.63 -3.29 -17.19
N PRO A 121 -0.02 -2.75 -18.25
CA PRO A 121 -0.10 -1.32 -18.58
C PRO A 121 -1.54 -0.81 -18.69
N GLU A 122 -2.44 -1.62 -19.20
CA GLU A 122 -3.85 -1.28 -19.38
C GLU A 122 -4.56 -0.96 -18.06
N ALA A 123 -4.12 -1.55 -16.93
CA ALA A 123 -4.65 -1.22 -15.61
C ALA A 123 -4.29 0.21 -15.19
N ALA A 124 -3.03 0.61 -15.36
CA ALA A 124 -2.57 1.98 -15.09
C ALA A 124 -3.21 2.99 -16.06
N MET A 125 -3.32 2.62 -17.34
CA MET A 125 -3.97 3.44 -18.35
C MET A 125 -5.46 3.63 -18.05
N ALA A 126 -6.15 2.61 -17.55
CA ALA A 126 -7.56 2.70 -17.15
C ALA A 126 -7.76 3.68 -15.97
N MET A 127 -6.88 3.65 -14.96
CA MET A 127 -6.91 4.60 -13.85
C MET A 127 -6.74 6.03 -14.35
N LEU A 128 -5.76 6.27 -15.19
CA LEU A 128 -5.48 7.59 -15.79
C LEU A 128 -6.62 8.05 -16.72
N ALA A 129 -7.25 7.14 -17.47
CA ALA A 129 -8.38 7.46 -18.35
C ALA A 129 -9.62 7.88 -17.53
N CYS A 130 -9.90 7.24 -16.42
CA CYS A 130 -10.94 7.68 -15.49
C CYS A 130 -10.63 9.07 -14.93
N ALA A 131 -9.41 9.31 -14.47
CA ALA A 131 -8.96 10.63 -14.00
C ALA A 131 -9.10 11.70 -15.10
N ARG A 132 -8.79 11.35 -16.36
CA ARG A 132 -8.91 12.23 -17.52
C ARG A 132 -10.34 12.73 -17.75
N LEU A 133 -11.33 11.85 -17.54
CA LEU A 133 -12.75 12.16 -17.63
C LEU A 133 -13.34 12.81 -16.36
N GLY A 134 -12.60 12.87 -15.28
CA GLY A 134 -13.15 13.22 -13.97
C GLY A 134 -14.08 12.12 -13.39
N ALA A 135 -14.02 10.92 -13.93
CA ALA A 135 -14.71 9.74 -13.41
C ALA A 135 -13.94 9.18 -12.20
N ILE A 136 -14.66 8.50 -11.32
CA ILE A 136 -14.13 7.96 -10.06
C ILE A 136 -13.79 6.48 -10.29
N HIS A 137 -12.51 6.12 -10.27
CA HIS A 137 -12.15 4.72 -10.39
C HIS A 137 -12.11 4.01 -9.04
N SER A 138 -12.39 2.71 -9.06
CA SER A 138 -12.18 1.81 -7.95
C SER A 138 -11.44 0.57 -8.46
N VAL A 139 -10.16 0.49 -8.11
CA VAL A 139 -9.34 -0.66 -8.48
C VAL A 139 -9.54 -1.77 -7.47
N VAL A 140 -9.88 -2.95 -7.96
CA VAL A 140 -10.03 -4.16 -7.17
C VAL A 140 -8.87 -5.08 -7.50
N PHE A 141 -8.16 -5.55 -6.49
CA PHE A 141 -7.02 -6.44 -6.68
C PHE A 141 -7.41 -7.66 -7.53
N GLY A 142 -6.68 -7.88 -8.61
CA GLY A 142 -7.01 -8.88 -9.64
C GLY A 142 -6.96 -10.34 -9.21
N GLY A 143 -6.70 -10.62 -7.97
CA GLY A 143 -6.76 -11.96 -7.39
C GLY A 143 -7.92 -12.17 -6.42
N PHE A 144 -8.77 -11.15 -6.19
CA PHE A 144 -9.90 -11.30 -5.29
C PHE A 144 -10.99 -12.22 -5.82
N ALA A 145 -11.58 -12.98 -4.91
CA ALA A 145 -12.71 -13.86 -5.20
C ALA A 145 -13.96 -13.07 -5.65
N PRO A 146 -14.89 -13.72 -6.38
CA PRO A 146 -16.08 -13.06 -6.91
C PRO A 146 -16.94 -12.31 -5.87
N ASN A 147 -17.06 -12.84 -4.65
CA ASN A 147 -17.82 -12.20 -3.59
C ASN A 147 -17.23 -10.84 -3.14
N GLU A 148 -15.90 -10.72 -3.13
CA GLU A 148 -15.24 -9.46 -2.82
C GLU A 148 -15.47 -8.41 -3.90
N LEU A 149 -15.44 -8.82 -5.16
CA LEU A 149 -15.77 -7.95 -6.28
C LEU A 149 -17.26 -7.57 -6.24
N ALA A 150 -18.16 -8.52 -5.93
CA ALA A 150 -19.59 -8.27 -5.83
C ALA A 150 -19.95 -7.21 -4.78
N VAL A 151 -19.34 -7.27 -3.60
CA VAL A 151 -19.56 -6.28 -2.53
C VAL A 151 -19.13 -4.88 -2.99
N ARG A 152 -18.03 -4.77 -3.74
CA ARG A 152 -17.55 -3.49 -4.29
C ARG A 152 -18.42 -2.97 -5.43
N ILE A 153 -18.95 -3.85 -6.27
CA ILE A 153 -19.93 -3.51 -7.30
C ILE A 153 -21.20 -2.94 -6.63
N GLU A 154 -21.67 -3.59 -5.58
CA GLU A 154 -22.86 -3.18 -4.82
C GLU A 154 -22.69 -1.79 -4.20
N ASP A 155 -21.52 -1.51 -3.61
CA ASP A 155 -21.28 -0.26 -2.88
C ASP A 155 -20.90 0.91 -3.80
N ALA A 156 -20.04 0.67 -4.80
CA ALA A 156 -19.60 1.70 -5.74
C ALA A 156 -20.63 2.01 -6.81
N GLU A 157 -21.52 1.07 -7.16
CA GLU A 157 -22.49 1.18 -8.25
C GLU A 157 -21.81 1.65 -9.56
N PRO A 158 -20.86 0.88 -10.10
CA PRO A 158 -20.11 1.31 -11.28
C PRO A 158 -20.99 1.29 -12.52
N LYS A 159 -20.79 2.28 -13.38
CA LYS A 159 -21.40 2.30 -14.72
C LYS A 159 -20.76 1.28 -15.65
N VAL A 160 -19.43 1.18 -15.57
CA VAL A 160 -18.62 0.28 -16.38
C VAL A 160 -17.66 -0.51 -15.49
N ILE A 161 -17.42 -1.76 -15.85
CA ILE A 161 -16.30 -2.55 -15.32
C ILE A 161 -15.27 -2.74 -16.44
N MET A 162 -14.00 -2.49 -16.13
CA MET A 162 -12.86 -2.76 -17.00
C MET A 162 -12.10 -3.96 -16.41
N THR A 163 -11.90 -5.00 -17.22
CA THR A 163 -11.20 -6.21 -16.80
C THR A 163 -10.29 -6.77 -17.87
N ALA A 164 -9.37 -7.65 -17.50
CA ALA A 164 -8.64 -8.49 -18.43
C ALA A 164 -9.27 -9.88 -18.51
N SER A 165 -9.03 -10.60 -19.60
CA SER A 165 -9.50 -11.97 -19.76
C SER A 165 -8.89 -12.93 -18.74
N CYS A 166 -7.62 -12.70 -18.35
CA CYS A 166 -6.90 -13.51 -17.36
C CYS A 166 -5.77 -12.75 -16.69
N GLY A 167 -5.34 -13.23 -15.53
CA GLY A 167 -4.07 -12.96 -14.88
C GLY A 167 -3.12 -14.16 -15.00
N VAL A 168 -1.82 -13.91 -14.74
CA VAL A 168 -0.82 -14.99 -14.69
C VAL A 168 -0.07 -14.87 -13.36
N GLU A 169 -0.11 -15.91 -12.55
CA GLU A 169 0.65 -16.01 -11.30
C GLU A 169 1.70 -17.12 -11.43
N ILE A 170 2.97 -16.71 -11.45
CA ILE A 170 4.11 -17.63 -11.66
C ILE A 170 3.90 -18.42 -12.96
N ASN A 171 3.38 -19.63 -12.89
CA ASN A 171 3.08 -20.52 -14.02
C ASN A 171 1.59 -20.87 -14.16
N LYS A 172 0.72 -20.22 -13.38
CA LYS A 172 -0.73 -20.49 -13.37
C LYS A 172 -1.48 -19.36 -14.06
N VAL A 173 -2.27 -19.70 -15.08
CA VAL A 173 -3.20 -18.77 -15.72
C VAL A 173 -4.53 -18.79 -14.95
N ILE A 174 -5.01 -17.61 -14.57
CA ILE A 174 -6.25 -17.42 -13.80
C ILE A 174 -7.25 -16.70 -14.68
N PRO A 175 -8.36 -17.34 -15.10
CA PRO A 175 -9.41 -16.68 -15.87
C PRO A 175 -10.13 -15.64 -14.99
N TYR A 176 -10.10 -14.35 -15.37
CA TYR A 176 -10.76 -13.27 -14.63
C TYR A 176 -12.22 -13.10 -15.01
N LYS A 177 -12.54 -13.27 -16.29
CA LYS A 177 -13.90 -13.04 -16.80
C LYS A 177 -14.99 -13.85 -16.10
N PRO A 178 -14.79 -15.17 -15.81
CA PRO A 178 -15.77 -15.95 -15.03
C PRO A 178 -16.00 -15.40 -13.63
N MET A 179 -14.95 -14.84 -12.98
CA MET A 179 -15.07 -14.20 -11.67
C MET A 179 -15.87 -12.91 -11.74
N VAL A 180 -15.66 -12.11 -12.78
CA VAL A 180 -16.44 -10.88 -13.04
C VAL A 180 -17.91 -11.23 -13.29
N ASP A 181 -18.20 -12.23 -14.11
CA ASP A 181 -19.57 -12.68 -14.39
C ASP A 181 -20.29 -13.13 -13.13
N LYS A 182 -19.61 -13.94 -12.32
CA LYS A 182 -20.14 -14.40 -11.03
C LYS A 182 -20.42 -13.24 -10.09
N ALA A 183 -19.49 -12.30 -9.96
CA ALA A 183 -19.63 -11.10 -9.12
C ALA A 183 -20.81 -10.24 -9.57
N ILE A 184 -20.99 -10.01 -10.88
CA ILE A 184 -22.12 -9.27 -11.42
C ILE A 184 -23.43 -10.02 -11.15
N MET A 185 -23.43 -11.34 -11.28
CA MET A 185 -24.61 -12.17 -11.00
C MET A 185 -25.03 -12.05 -9.53
N ASP A 186 -24.07 -12.09 -8.60
CA ASP A 186 -24.31 -12.05 -7.16
C ASP A 186 -24.65 -10.65 -6.63
N SER A 187 -24.24 -9.58 -7.32
CA SER A 187 -24.56 -8.19 -6.96
C SER A 187 -25.98 -7.81 -7.39
N ARG A 188 -26.64 -6.95 -6.62
CA ARG A 188 -27.92 -6.31 -7.01
C ARG A 188 -27.70 -5.28 -8.11
N TRP A 189 -26.60 -4.51 -7.99
CA TRP A 189 -26.22 -3.55 -9.02
C TRP A 189 -25.68 -4.24 -10.26
N LYS A 190 -26.11 -3.78 -11.44
CA LYS A 190 -25.65 -4.32 -12.72
C LYS A 190 -24.97 -3.21 -13.52
N PRO A 191 -23.66 -3.35 -13.82
CA PRO A 191 -22.97 -2.39 -14.69
C PRO A 191 -23.58 -2.45 -16.11
N GLU A 192 -23.62 -1.31 -16.77
CA GLU A 192 -24.16 -1.21 -18.15
C GLU A 192 -23.28 -1.96 -19.14
N LYS A 193 -21.96 -1.85 -18.98
CA LYS A 193 -20.96 -2.48 -19.85
C LYS A 193 -19.80 -3.07 -19.08
N VAL A 194 -19.18 -4.10 -19.67
CA VAL A 194 -17.90 -4.68 -19.25
C VAL A 194 -16.93 -4.60 -20.42
N LEU A 195 -15.83 -3.89 -20.24
CA LEU A 195 -14.74 -3.78 -21.22
C LEU A 195 -13.69 -4.83 -20.90
N VAL A 196 -13.48 -5.78 -21.79
CA VAL A 196 -12.61 -6.94 -21.59
C VAL A 196 -11.35 -6.84 -22.45
N TYR A 197 -10.19 -6.62 -21.81
CA TYR A 197 -8.90 -6.70 -22.47
C TYR A 197 -8.51 -8.15 -22.68
N GLN A 198 -8.46 -8.61 -23.93
CA GLN A 198 -8.13 -9.98 -24.27
C GLN A 198 -6.63 -10.22 -24.25
N ARG A 199 -6.19 -11.12 -23.38
CA ARG A 199 -4.80 -11.57 -23.29
C ARG A 199 -4.61 -12.87 -24.08
N SER A 200 -3.43 -13.02 -24.70
CA SER A 200 -3.06 -14.21 -25.46
C SER A 200 -2.97 -15.50 -24.61
N GLU A 201 -2.68 -15.33 -23.33
CA GLU A 201 -2.49 -16.41 -22.37
C GLU A 201 -3.80 -17.19 -22.09
N CYS A 202 -4.94 -16.50 -22.13
CA CYS A 202 -6.28 -17.11 -22.06
C CYS A 202 -7.33 -16.11 -22.53
N ARG A 203 -7.96 -16.35 -23.66
CA ARG A 203 -9.07 -15.51 -24.13
C ARG A 203 -10.35 -15.85 -23.38
N ALA A 204 -11.17 -14.84 -23.16
CA ALA A 204 -12.48 -14.97 -22.50
C ALA A 204 -13.60 -14.95 -23.54
N GLU A 205 -14.66 -15.72 -23.26
CA GLU A 205 -15.94 -15.57 -23.95
C GLU A 205 -16.65 -14.31 -23.46
N LEU A 206 -17.28 -13.59 -24.40
CA LEU A 206 -17.97 -12.33 -24.12
C LEU A 206 -19.48 -12.55 -24.06
N THR A 207 -20.12 -12.02 -23.02
CA THR A 207 -21.57 -12.03 -22.88
C THR A 207 -22.17 -10.99 -23.82
N HIS A 208 -23.00 -11.45 -24.75
CA HIS A 208 -23.64 -10.59 -25.76
C HIS A 208 -24.36 -9.38 -25.15
N ALA A 209 -24.32 -8.26 -25.82
CA ALA A 209 -24.90 -6.95 -25.49
C ALA A 209 -24.28 -6.23 -24.26
N ARG A 210 -23.69 -6.94 -23.29
CA ARG A 210 -23.05 -6.34 -22.10
C ARG A 210 -21.55 -6.15 -22.30
N ASP A 211 -20.87 -7.15 -22.82
CA ASP A 211 -19.41 -7.18 -22.88
C ASP A 211 -18.91 -6.65 -24.21
N LEU A 212 -17.84 -5.87 -24.14
CA LEU A 212 -17.17 -5.30 -25.30
C LEU A 212 -15.68 -5.72 -25.28
N GLU A 213 -15.18 -6.12 -26.44
CA GLU A 213 -13.75 -6.42 -26.57
C GLU A 213 -12.95 -5.12 -26.61
N TRP A 214 -12.16 -4.88 -25.57
CA TRP A 214 -11.35 -3.67 -25.41
C TRP A 214 -10.51 -3.36 -26.64
N ASN A 215 -9.76 -4.36 -27.13
CA ASN A 215 -8.83 -4.19 -28.23
C ASN A 215 -9.51 -3.71 -29.52
N THR A 216 -10.76 -4.09 -29.73
CA THR A 216 -11.57 -3.65 -30.87
C THR A 216 -12.13 -2.25 -30.66
N VAL A 217 -12.73 -1.99 -29.48
CA VAL A 217 -13.43 -0.72 -29.21
C VAL A 217 -12.43 0.45 -29.11
N VAL A 218 -11.25 0.23 -28.52
CA VAL A 218 -10.24 1.28 -28.38
C VAL A 218 -9.67 1.75 -29.72
N GLN A 219 -9.64 0.89 -30.74
CA GLN A 219 -9.13 1.25 -32.08
C GLN A 219 -10.00 2.31 -32.75
N SER A 220 -11.30 2.22 -32.58
CA SER A 220 -12.29 3.15 -33.16
C SER A 220 -12.60 4.35 -32.25
N ALA A 221 -12.06 4.37 -31.03
CA ALA A 221 -12.33 5.44 -30.08
C ALA A 221 -11.69 6.77 -30.51
N THR A 222 -12.45 7.84 -30.42
CA THR A 222 -11.93 9.20 -30.56
C THR A 222 -11.25 9.63 -29.28
N PRO A 223 -9.98 10.08 -29.32
CA PRO A 223 -9.30 10.55 -28.12
C PRO A 223 -10.08 11.65 -27.39
N HIS A 224 -10.16 11.55 -26.06
CA HIS A 224 -10.86 12.53 -25.22
C HIS A 224 -9.89 13.47 -24.52
N GLY A 225 -10.26 14.75 -24.41
CA GLY A 225 -9.52 15.76 -23.64
C GLY A 225 -9.64 15.56 -22.12
N CYS A 226 -8.85 16.32 -21.36
CA CYS A 226 -8.93 16.32 -19.90
C CYS A 226 -10.09 17.19 -19.41
N VAL A 227 -10.98 16.62 -18.61
CA VAL A 227 -12.14 17.31 -18.02
C VAL A 227 -11.71 18.06 -16.76
N PRO A 228 -11.98 19.37 -16.64
CA PRO A 228 -11.72 20.11 -15.41
C PRO A 228 -12.52 19.57 -14.22
N VAL A 229 -11.85 19.37 -13.09
CA VAL A 229 -12.46 18.95 -11.84
C VAL A 229 -12.05 19.87 -10.70
N LEU A 230 -12.88 19.98 -9.66
CA LEU A 230 -12.49 20.65 -8.43
C LEU A 230 -11.42 19.81 -7.71
N ALA A 231 -10.54 20.48 -6.98
CA ALA A 231 -9.55 19.80 -6.16
C ALA A 231 -10.17 18.82 -5.16
N THR A 232 -11.38 19.11 -4.69
CA THR A 232 -12.15 18.30 -3.75
C THR A 232 -13.04 17.23 -4.40
N ASP A 233 -13.13 17.19 -5.73
CA ASP A 233 -13.83 16.12 -6.43
C ASP A 233 -13.10 14.79 -6.20
N PRO A 234 -13.83 13.66 -5.98
CA PRO A 234 -13.20 12.36 -5.81
C PRO A 234 -12.44 11.91 -7.05
N LEU A 235 -11.22 11.42 -6.85
CA LEU A 235 -10.38 10.76 -7.85
C LEU A 235 -10.65 9.25 -7.87
N TYR A 236 -10.66 8.64 -6.69
CA TYR A 236 -10.89 7.21 -6.55
C TYR A 236 -11.54 6.81 -5.22
N ILE A 237 -12.06 5.59 -5.22
CA ILE A 237 -12.51 4.87 -4.03
C ILE A 237 -11.65 3.62 -3.90
N LEU A 238 -10.93 3.50 -2.80
CA LEU A 238 -10.11 2.32 -2.51
C LEU A 238 -10.66 1.59 -1.28
N TYR A 239 -11.12 0.36 -1.50
CA TYR A 239 -11.72 -0.45 -0.45
C TYR A 239 -10.66 -1.14 0.42
N THR A 240 -10.79 -0.95 1.73
CA THR A 240 -9.98 -1.65 2.74
C THR A 240 -10.85 -2.64 3.50
N SER A 241 -10.22 -3.70 4.04
CA SER A 241 -10.88 -4.63 4.94
C SER A 241 -11.25 -3.90 6.25
N GLY A 242 -12.55 -3.89 6.58
CA GLY A 242 -13.02 -3.35 7.85
C GLY A 242 -13.00 -4.40 8.96
N THR A 243 -12.80 -3.98 10.20
CA THR A 243 -12.92 -4.84 11.40
C THR A 243 -14.33 -5.44 11.55
N THR A 244 -15.34 -4.83 10.95
CA THR A 244 -16.76 -5.25 10.98
C THR A 244 -17.16 -6.17 9.83
N GLY A 245 -16.22 -6.67 9.02
CA GLY A 245 -16.48 -7.58 7.91
C GLY A 245 -16.88 -6.92 6.59
N LYS A 246 -17.48 -5.72 6.59
CA LYS A 246 -17.79 -4.99 5.34
C LYS A 246 -16.62 -4.07 4.95
N PRO A 247 -16.17 -4.09 3.69
CA PRO A 247 -15.13 -3.17 3.21
C PRO A 247 -15.51 -1.70 3.43
N LYS A 248 -14.50 -0.86 3.66
CA LYS A 248 -14.63 0.60 3.72
C LYS A 248 -14.07 1.21 2.43
N GLY A 249 -14.86 1.98 1.72
CA GLY A 249 -14.42 2.72 0.55
C GLY A 249 -13.74 4.03 0.96
N VAL A 250 -12.41 4.02 1.03
CA VAL A 250 -11.62 5.23 1.29
C VAL A 250 -11.70 6.15 0.08
N VAL A 251 -12.22 7.36 0.28
CA VAL A 251 -12.30 8.37 -0.78
C VAL A 251 -10.99 9.16 -0.84
N ARG A 252 -10.52 9.42 -2.05
CA ARG A 252 -9.37 10.29 -2.33
C ARG A 252 -9.76 11.41 -3.26
N ASP A 253 -9.43 12.65 -2.90
CA ASP A 253 -9.66 13.80 -3.77
C ASP A 253 -8.55 14.00 -4.82
N ASN A 254 -8.79 14.86 -5.80
CA ASN A 254 -7.83 15.14 -6.87
C ASN A 254 -6.71 16.08 -6.43
N GLY A 255 -7.05 17.27 -5.95
CA GLY A 255 -6.06 18.33 -5.74
C GLY A 255 -5.15 18.10 -4.55
N GLY A 256 -5.74 17.73 -3.40
CA GLY A 256 -4.95 17.43 -2.20
C GLY A 256 -3.97 16.28 -2.44
N HIS A 257 -4.43 15.25 -3.16
CA HIS A 257 -3.59 14.11 -3.52
C HIS A 257 -2.43 14.51 -4.44
N ALA A 258 -2.70 15.27 -5.51
CA ALA A 258 -1.67 15.72 -6.45
C ALA A 258 -0.58 16.55 -5.75
N VAL A 259 -0.96 17.50 -4.89
CA VAL A 259 -0.02 18.34 -4.14
C VAL A 259 0.84 17.50 -3.19
N ALA A 260 0.22 16.64 -2.40
CA ALA A 260 0.92 15.80 -1.43
C ALA A 260 1.88 14.82 -2.10
N LEU A 261 1.46 14.21 -3.22
CA LEU A 261 2.31 13.27 -3.94
C LEU A 261 3.52 13.97 -4.58
N LYS A 262 3.32 15.14 -5.21
CA LYS A 262 4.44 15.93 -5.74
C LYS A 262 5.45 16.27 -4.64
N TYR A 263 4.95 16.74 -3.50
CA TYR A 263 5.74 17.05 -2.32
C TYR A 263 6.51 15.82 -1.81
N SER A 264 5.85 14.67 -1.68
CA SER A 264 6.48 13.44 -1.18
C SER A 264 7.61 12.93 -2.07
N MET A 265 7.46 13.01 -3.39
CA MET A 265 8.51 12.62 -4.34
C MET A 265 9.78 13.47 -4.20
N GLN A 266 9.62 14.73 -3.83
CA GLN A 266 10.72 15.65 -3.61
C GLN A 266 11.40 15.41 -2.27
N ILE A 267 10.62 15.39 -1.17
CA ILE A 267 11.21 15.46 0.18
C ILE A 267 11.49 14.10 0.80
N ILE A 268 10.71 13.06 0.46
CA ILE A 268 10.90 11.71 1.03
C ILE A 268 11.79 10.89 0.12
N TYR A 269 11.40 10.77 -1.16
CA TYR A 269 12.08 9.89 -2.10
C TYR A 269 13.26 10.56 -2.82
N ASN A 270 13.38 11.89 -2.73
CA ASN A 270 14.46 12.68 -3.35
C ASN A 270 14.69 12.29 -4.82
N MET A 271 13.59 12.13 -5.56
CA MET A 271 13.65 11.62 -6.93
C MET A 271 14.05 12.70 -7.93
N PRO A 272 15.08 12.44 -8.75
CA PRO A 272 15.33 13.27 -9.92
C PRO A 272 14.27 12.97 -11.01
N GLN A 273 13.95 13.97 -11.84
CA GLN A 273 12.98 13.80 -12.93
C GLN A 273 13.42 12.77 -13.99
N ASP A 274 14.72 12.54 -14.15
CA ASP A 274 15.25 11.54 -15.08
C ASP A 274 15.47 10.16 -14.42
N GLY A 275 15.08 10.02 -13.15
CA GLY A 275 15.22 8.78 -12.41
C GLY A 275 14.12 7.77 -12.74
N VAL A 276 14.39 6.51 -12.40
CA VAL A 276 13.43 5.41 -12.47
C VAL A 276 12.97 5.07 -11.05
N PHE A 277 11.70 5.26 -10.78
CA PHE A 277 11.07 4.88 -9.52
C PHE A 277 10.34 3.55 -9.67
N TRP A 278 10.65 2.61 -8.81
CA TRP A 278 9.98 1.32 -8.82
C TRP A 278 9.31 1.03 -7.48
N ALA A 279 8.00 1.14 -7.43
CA ALA A 279 7.21 0.56 -6.36
C ALA A 279 6.83 -0.89 -6.74
N ALA A 280 7.52 -1.86 -6.15
CA ALA A 280 7.27 -3.28 -6.35
C ALA A 280 6.06 -3.73 -5.52
N SER A 281 4.88 -3.28 -5.96
CA SER A 281 3.57 -3.50 -5.35
C SER A 281 2.52 -3.72 -6.45
N ASP A 282 1.25 -3.64 -6.10
CA ASP A 282 0.13 -3.84 -7.03
C ASP A 282 -0.77 -2.59 -7.08
N VAL A 283 -1.31 -2.29 -8.27
CA VAL A 283 -2.23 -1.15 -8.47
C VAL A 283 -3.53 -1.27 -7.66
N GLY A 284 -3.88 -2.46 -7.20
CA GLY A 284 -5.00 -2.71 -6.30
C GLY A 284 -4.82 -2.21 -4.87
N TRP A 285 -3.61 -1.74 -4.51
CA TRP A 285 -3.29 -1.20 -3.18
C TRP A 285 -2.99 0.29 -3.25
N VAL A 286 -3.01 0.96 -2.08
CA VAL A 286 -2.71 2.40 -2.03
C VAL A 286 -1.30 2.73 -2.52
N VAL A 287 -0.32 1.84 -2.29
CA VAL A 287 1.03 2.00 -2.84
C VAL A 287 1.00 2.06 -4.36
N GLY A 288 0.20 1.21 -5.00
CA GLY A 288 0.06 1.22 -6.45
C GLY A 288 -0.59 2.49 -6.98
N HIS A 289 -1.65 2.96 -6.33
CA HIS A 289 -2.29 4.24 -6.68
C HIS A 289 -1.30 5.40 -6.55
N SER A 290 -0.72 5.57 -5.37
CA SER A 290 0.15 6.70 -5.09
C SER A 290 1.49 6.61 -5.82
N TYR A 291 2.16 5.45 -5.81
CA TYR A 291 3.59 5.36 -6.17
C TYR A 291 3.92 4.43 -7.35
N ILE A 292 2.94 3.74 -7.95
CA ILE A 292 3.11 3.17 -9.29
C ILE A 292 2.54 4.12 -10.33
N VAL A 293 1.35 4.71 -10.09
CA VAL A 293 0.65 5.49 -11.11
C VAL A 293 0.85 6.99 -10.91
N TYR A 294 0.32 7.58 -9.83
CA TYR A 294 0.16 9.04 -9.77
C TYR A 294 1.43 9.80 -9.42
N ALA A 295 2.12 9.47 -8.32
CA ALA A 295 3.25 10.27 -7.85
C ALA A 295 4.42 10.33 -8.85
N PRO A 296 4.91 9.20 -9.39
CA PRO A 296 6.02 9.24 -10.35
C PRO A 296 5.68 10.05 -11.60
N LEU A 297 4.47 9.85 -12.14
CA LEU A 297 4.02 10.52 -13.36
C LEU A 297 3.79 12.02 -13.13
N ILE A 298 3.16 12.42 -12.02
CA ILE A 298 3.01 13.86 -11.66
C ILE A 298 4.39 14.49 -11.43
N HIS A 299 5.32 13.77 -10.83
CA HIS A 299 6.67 14.24 -10.62
C HIS A 299 7.45 14.41 -11.93
N GLY A 300 7.18 13.56 -12.92
CA GLY A 300 7.80 13.58 -14.24
C GLY A 300 8.98 12.61 -14.37
N CYS A 301 9.12 11.63 -13.48
CA CYS A 301 10.10 10.54 -13.61
C CYS A 301 9.49 9.31 -14.28
N THR A 302 10.30 8.28 -14.52
CA THR A 302 9.85 7.00 -15.06
C THR A 302 9.30 6.14 -13.92
N THR A 303 8.11 5.55 -14.11
CA THR A 303 7.57 4.50 -13.24
C THR A 303 7.74 3.12 -13.86
N LEU A 304 7.91 2.10 -13.01
CA LEU A 304 8.06 0.71 -13.44
C LEU A 304 6.91 -0.14 -12.92
N LEU A 305 6.24 -0.84 -13.81
CA LEU A 305 5.14 -1.77 -13.55
C LEU A 305 5.64 -3.19 -13.79
N TYR A 306 5.65 -3.99 -12.74
CA TYR A 306 6.22 -5.33 -12.73
C TYR A 306 5.14 -6.38 -12.53
N GLU A 307 4.95 -7.27 -13.52
CA GLU A 307 4.05 -8.42 -13.41
C GLU A 307 4.85 -9.66 -13.02
N GLY A 308 5.26 -9.73 -11.76
CA GLY A 308 6.04 -10.84 -11.21
C GLY A 308 6.01 -10.86 -9.69
N LYS A 309 6.76 -11.78 -9.11
CA LYS A 309 6.92 -11.94 -7.65
C LYS A 309 8.38 -11.67 -7.27
N PRO A 310 8.68 -11.40 -5.99
CA PRO A 310 10.06 -11.21 -5.54
C PRO A 310 10.91 -12.49 -5.66
N VAL A 311 10.25 -13.64 -5.66
CA VAL A 311 10.84 -14.98 -5.83
C VAL A 311 10.05 -15.78 -6.85
N ARG A 312 10.64 -16.86 -7.41
CA ARG A 312 9.99 -17.77 -8.38
C ARG A 312 9.58 -17.14 -9.72
N THR A 313 10.07 -15.93 -10.04
CA THR A 313 9.85 -15.28 -11.33
C THR A 313 11.13 -14.66 -11.92
N PRO A 314 12.13 -15.45 -12.28
CA PRO A 314 12.22 -16.92 -12.13
C PRO A 314 12.78 -17.38 -10.77
N ASP A 315 13.51 -16.53 -10.04
CA ASP A 315 14.33 -16.84 -8.87
C ASP A 315 14.42 -15.64 -7.90
N PRO A 316 15.07 -15.75 -6.75
CA PRO A 316 15.20 -14.64 -5.79
C PRO A 316 16.07 -13.47 -6.28
N GLY A 317 16.72 -13.58 -7.45
CA GLY A 317 17.43 -12.49 -8.11
C GLY A 317 16.54 -11.55 -8.92
N ALA A 318 15.24 -11.84 -9.04
CA ALA A 318 14.32 -11.11 -9.91
C ALA A 318 14.30 -9.60 -9.66
N PHE A 319 14.27 -9.16 -8.40
CA PHE A 319 14.28 -7.72 -8.06
C PHE A 319 15.60 -7.06 -8.44
N TRP A 320 16.71 -7.74 -8.24
CA TRP A 320 18.04 -7.21 -8.53
C TRP A 320 18.28 -7.11 -10.05
N ARG A 321 17.76 -8.09 -10.81
CA ARG A 321 17.74 -8.03 -12.28
C ARG A 321 17.00 -6.78 -12.76
N VAL A 322 15.80 -6.51 -12.24
CA VAL A 322 15.00 -5.35 -12.62
C VAL A 322 15.75 -4.05 -12.27
N CYS A 323 16.34 -3.97 -11.08
CA CYS A 323 17.11 -2.80 -10.66
C CYS A 323 18.28 -2.51 -11.63
N GLN A 324 19.02 -3.54 -12.03
CA GLN A 324 20.12 -3.39 -12.99
C GLN A 324 19.61 -3.04 -14.39
N GLU A 325 18.65 -3.81 -14.92
CA GLU A 325 18.20 -3.70 -16.30
C GLU A 325 17.59 -2.33 -16.61
N TYR A 326 16.85 -1.78 -15.66
CA TYR A 326 16.16 -0.50 -15.84
C TYR A 326 16.82 0.66 -15.09
N GLN A 327 18.01 0.45 -14.51
CA GLN A 327 18.74 1.47 -13.76
C GLN A 327 17.85 2.16 -12.71
N VAL A 328 17.17 1.35 -11.91
CA VAL A 328 16.25 1.84 -10.88
C VAL A 328 16.99 2.73 -9.90
N THR A 329 16.47 3.95 -9.70
CA THR A 329 17.04 4.94 -8.79
C THR A 329 16.57 4.70 -7.35
N ALA A 330 15.28 4.46 -7.17
CA ALA A 330 14.68 4.14 -5.87
C ALA A 330 13.76 2.93 -5.99
N LEU A 331 13.92 1.97 -5.09
CA LEU A 331 13.08 0.78 -4.95
C LEU A 331 12.21 0.92 -3.71
N PHE A 332 10.91 0.77 -3.87
CA PHE A 332 9.95 0.72 -2.78
C PHE A 332 9.21 -0.62 -2.77
N SER A 333 9.24 -1.35 -1.66
CA SER A 333 8.52 -2.63 -1.53
C SER A 333 8.11 -2.88 -0.07
N ALA A 334 7.42 -4.00 0.16
CA ALA A 334 7.05 -4.43 1.50
C ALA A 334 8.16 -5.27 2.15
N PRO A 335 8.32 -5.24 3.48
CA PRO A 335 9.25 -6.11 4.21
C PRO A 335 9.07 -7.60 3.89
N THR A 336 7.84 -8.06 3.71
CA THR A 336 7.52 -9.44 3.30
C THR A 336 8.23 -9.87 2.01
N ALA A 337 8.38 -8.99 1.02
CA ALA A 337 9.09 -9.31 -0.22
C ALA A 337 10.57 -9.62 0.05
N PHE A 338 11.21 -8.83 0.90
CA PHE A 338 12.61 -9.02 1.27
C PHE A 338 12.81 -10.21 2.19
N ARG A 339 11.85 -10.52 3.07
CA ARG A 339 11.88 -11.77 3.87
C ARG A 339 11.80 -13.00 2.97
N ALA A 340 10.98 -12.96 1.92
CA ALA A 340 10.91 -14.04 0.94
C ALA A 340 12.25 -14.22 0.19
N ILE A 341 12.87 -13.10 -0.25
CA ILE A 341 14.21 -13.15 -0.88
C ILE A 341 15.25 -13.68 0.11
N LYS A 342 15.28 -13.15 1.36
CA LYS A 342 16.20 -13.60 2.41
C LYS A 342 16.06 -15.08 2.72
N LYS A 343 14.85 -15.62 2.66
CA LYS A 343 14.59 -17.05 2.87
C LYS A 343 15.26 -17.91 1.80
N GLU A 344 15.12 -17.54 0.53
CA GLU A 344 15.64 -18.32 -0.60
C GLU A 344 17.10 -17.99 -0.95
N ASP A 345 17.57 -16.77 -0.63
CA ASP A 345 18.94 -16.29 -0.88
C ASP A 345 19.56 -15.63 0.36
N PRO A 346 19.73 -16.35 1.48
CA PRO A 346 20.20 -15.75 2.75
C PRO A 346 21.60 -15.15 2.65
N ASN A 347 22.44 -15.66 1.76
CA ASN A 347 23.81 -15.19 1.54
C ASN A 347 23.92 -14.06 0.51
N GLY A 348 22.87 -13.78 -0.25
CA GLY A 348 22.86 -12.80 -1.33
C GLY A 348 23.65 -13.28 -2.57
N ASP A 349 23.67 -14.59 -2.84
CA ASP A 349 24.45 -15.14 -3.96
C ASP A 349 23.83 -14.78 -5.32
N TYR A 350 22.50 -14.67 -5.40
CA TYR A 350 21.83 -14.11 -6.57
C TYR A 350 22.07 -12.61 -6.70
N LEU A 351 21.98 -11.86 -5.58
CA LEU A 351 22.20 -10.41 -5.59
C LEU A 351 23.59 -10.03 -6.14
N LYS A 352 24.63 -10.79 -5.79
CA LYS A 352 26.02 -10.55 -6.24
C LYS A 352 26.20 -10.59 -7.76
N GLN A 353 25.24 -11.16 -8.50
CA GLN A 353 25.28 -11.26 -9.94
C GLN A 353 24.85 -9.97 -10.65
N TYR A 354 24.32 -8.99 -9.91
CA TYR A 354 23.72 -7.78 -10.48
C TYR A 354 24.42 -6.50 -10.00
N ASP A 355 24.52 -5.53 -10.91
CA ASP A 355 25.02 -4.20 -10.61
C ASP A 355 23.89 -3.30 -10.08
N LEU A 356 24.00 -2.87 -8.83
CA LEU A 356 23.05 -1.96 -8.18
C LEU A 356 23.58 -0.52 -8.06
N SER A 357 24.55 -0.13 -8.90
CA SER A 357 25.18 1.20 -8.80
C SER A 357 24.20 2.35 -8.96
N ALA A 358 23.19 2.20 -9.83
CA ALA A 358 22.13 3.21 -10.03
C ALA A 358 21.15 3.31 -8.85
N LEU A 359 20.97 2.24 -8.07
CA LEU A 359 20.06 2.23 -6.92
C LEU A 359 20.65 3.06 -5.79
N THR A 360 19.94 4.11 -5.39
CA THR A 360 20.37 5.01 -4.31
C THR A 360 19.79 4.63 -2.96
N THR A 361 18.53 4.21 -2.93
CA THR A 361 17.77 3.98 -1.68
C THR A 361 16.72 2.91 -1.86
N ILE A 362 16.49 2.13 -0.81
CA ILE A 362 15.39 1.16 -0.71
C ILE A 362 14.43 1.65 0.36
N PHE A 363 13.16 1.80 -0.02
CA PHE A 363 12.07 2.18 0.88
C PHE A 363 11.19 0.99 1.18
N MET A 364 10.73 0.88 2.44
CA MET A 364 9.83 -0.19 2.87
C MET A 364 8.65 0.37 3.63
N ALA A 365 7.47 -0.21 3.41
CA ALA A 365 6.24 0.10 4.13
C ALA A 365 5.21 -1.02 4.00
N GLY A 366 4.08 -0.87 4.69
CA GLY A 366 2.92 -1.75 4.61
C GLY A 366 2.77 -2.67 5.81
N GLU A 367 3.84 -2.96 6.47
CA GLU A 367 3.93 -3.67 7.75
C GLU A 367 5.17 -3.19 8.52
N ARG A 368 5.30 -3.58 9.79
CA ARG A 368 6.48 -3.25 10.57
C ARG A 368 7.74 -3.83 9.93
N LEU A 369 8.73 -2.98 9.69
CA LEU A 369 10.05 -3.42 9.27
C LEU A 369 10.86 -3.82 10.51
N ASP A 370 11.06 -5.11 10.70
CA ASP A 370 11.86 -5.63 11.79
C ASP A 370 13.36 -5.35 11.56
N PRO A 371 14.11 -5.06 12.63
CA PRO A 371 15.55 -4.78 12.55
C PRO A 371 16.35 -5.84 11.80
N PRO A 372 16.15 -7.16 12.03
CA PRO A 372 16.88 -8.18 11.30
C PRO A 372 16.68 -8.18 9.79
N THR A 373 15.50 -7.80 9.31
CA THR A 373 15.23 -7.66 7.87
C THR A 373 15.91 -6.42 7.31
N LEU A 374 15.80 -5.27 8.00
CA LEU A 374 16.48 -4.03 7.62
C LEU A 374 18.00 -4.25 7.50
N GLU A 375 18.61 -4.79 8.54
CA GLU A 375 20.06 -5.03 8.62
C GLU A 375 20.54 -6.00 7.53
N TRP A 376 19.76 -7.06 7.27
CA TRP A 376 20.07 -8.01 6.21
C TRP A 376 20.09 -7.31 4.84
N VAL A 377 19.03 -6.59 4.48
CA VAL A 377 18.95 -5.88 3.19
C VAL A 377 20.09 -4.87 3.07
N GLN A 378 20.30 -4.05 4.10
CA GLN A 378 21.35 -3.03 4.11
C GLN A 378 22.74 -3.65 3.97
N SER A 379 23.02 -4.72 4.70
CA SER A 379 24.33 -5.42 4.64
C SER A 379 24.60 -6.08 3.28
N LYS A 380 23.55 -6.61 2.62
CA LYS A 380 23.69 -7.30 1.33
C LYS A 380 23.75 -6.33 0.16
N THR A 381 22.95 -5.27 0.17
CA THR A 381 22.90 -4.30 -0.93
C THR A 381 23.90 -3.17 -0.80
N GLY A 382 24.38 -2.87 0.41
CA GLY A 382 25.19 -1.68 0.69
C GLY A 382 24.41 -0.36 0.51
N LYS A 383 23.08 -0.40 0.46
CA LYS A 383 22.23 0.77 0.22
C LYS A 383 21.49 1.16 1.49
N PRO A 384 21.19 2.46 1.69
CA PRO A 384 20.29 2.90 2.75
C PRO A 384 18.92 2.21 2.62
N VAL A 385 18.41 1.68 3.72
CA VAL A 385 17.08 1.07 3.82
C VAL A 385 16.25 1.93 4.75
N ILE A 386 15.18 2.51 4.22
CA ILE A 386 14.33 3.47 4.91
C ILE A 386 12.96 2.85 5.14
N ASP A 387 12.62 2.65 6.42
CA ASP A 387 11.25 2.39 6.82
C ASP A 387 10.46 3.70 6.80
N HIS A 388 9.23 3.64 6.30
CA HIS A 388 8.31 4.76 6.39
C HIS A 388 6.90 4.24 6.64
N TRP A 389 6.16 4.96 7.48
CA TRP A 389 4.86 4.54 7.96
C TRP A 389 3.75 5.41 7.40
N TRP A 390 2.69 4.77 6.91
CA TRP A 390 1.48 5.38 6.39
C TRP A 390 0.33 4.37 6.26
N GLN A 391 -0.81 4.85 5.85
CA GLN A 391 -2.03 4.05 5.73
C GLN A 391 -2.72 4.31 4.40
N THR A 392 -3.63 3.42 4.00
CA THR A 392 -4.51 3.65 2.84
C THR A 392 -5.28 4.96 3.00
N GLU A 393 -5.68 5.28 4.21
CA GLU A 393 -6.43 6.47 4.60
C GLU A 393 -5.65 7.76 4.35
N THR A 394 -4.35 7.76 4.49
CA THR A 394 -3.53 8.97 4.32
C THR A 394 -3.02 9.16 2.90
N GLY A 395 -2.78 8.06 2.18
CA GLY A 395 -2.35 8.07 0.77
C GLY A 395 -0.89 8.40 0.51
N TRP A 396 -0.14 8.83 1.53
CA TRP A 396 1.29 9.10 1.52
C TRP A 396 1.87 9.01 2.92
N ALA A 397 3.21 9.02 3.05
CA ALA A 397 3.88 8.73 4.30
C ALA A 397 3.61 9.77 5.38
N ILE A 398 3.21 9.29 6.56
CA ILE A 398 3.03 10.08 7.79
C ILE A 398 4.39 10.33 8.45
N ALA A 399 5.21 9.29 8.51
CA ALA A 399 6.57 9.36 9.04
C ALA A 399 7.55 8.66 8.10
N GLY A 400 8.75 9.18 8.00
CA GLY A 400 9.81 8.67 7.14
C GLY A 400 11.09 9.47 7.31
N ASN A 401 12.13 9.10 6.57
CA ASN A 401 13.35 9.88 6.47
C ASN A 401 13.23 10.87 5.29
N PRO A 402 13.15 12.17 5.54
CA PRO A 402 12.93 13.16 4.49
C PRO A 402 14.24 13.47 3.73
N THR A 403 14.76 12.47 3.00
CA THR A 403 16.09 12.52 2.37
C THR A 403 16.28 13.67 1.39
N GLY A 404 15.21 14.20 0.84
CA GLY A 404 15.25 15.38 -0.03
C GLY A 404 15.34 16.72 0.70
N LEU A 405 15.09 16.73 2.01
CA LEU A 405 15.34 17.89 2.90
C LEU A 405 16.64 17.72 3.65
N GLU A 406 16.75 16.63 4.39
CA GLU A 406 17.85 16.33 5.29
C GLU A 406 17.87 14.82 5.57
N SER A 407 18.97 14.15 5.23
CA SER A 407 19.15 12.74 5.58
C SER A 407 19.41 12.59 7.07
N MET A 408 18.59 11.77 7.71
CA MET A 408 18.70 11.50 9.15
C MET A 408 19.33 10.12 9.38
N PRO A 409 19.99 9.89 10.53
CA PRO A 409 20.40 8.55 10.93
C PRO A 409 19.24 7.57 10.88
N ILE A 410 19.48 6.37 10.34
CA ILE A 410 18.50 5.28 10.31
C ILE A 410 18.56 4.55 11.65
N LYS A 411 17.46 4.54 12.40
CA LYS A 411 17.30 3.71 13.60
C LYS A 411 16.48 2.48 13.22
N ALA A 412 17.03 1.31 13.40
CA ALA A 412 16.33 0.05 13.10
C ALA A 412 15.02 -0.06 13.91
N GLY A 413 13.94 -0.48 13.25
CA GLY A 413 12.60 -0.55 13.84
C GLY A 413 11.84 0.78 13.91
N SER A 414 12.43 1.89 13.50
CA SER A 414 11.81 3.21 13.48
C SER A 414 11.44 3.66 12.08
N ALA A 415 10.25 4.25 11.93
CA ALA A 415 9.82 4.97 10.74
C ALA A 415 10.41 6.40 10.66
N THR A 416 11.50 6.66 11.35
CA THR A 416 12.20 7.95 11.46
C THR A 416 11.31 9.02 12.13
N LYS A 417 10.97 10.10 11.44
CA LYS A 417 10.24 11.22 12.05
C LYS A 417 8.96 11.56 11.27
N PRO A 418 7.99 12.21 11.92
CA PRO A 418 6.83 12.75 11.22
C PRO A 418 7.26 13.65 10.05
N ILE A 419 6.65 13.45 8.89
CA ILE A 419 6.91 14.29 7.73
C ILE A 419 6.28 15.67 7.93
N PRO A 420 6.96 16.80 7.57
CA PRO A 420 6.39 18.13 7.67
C PRO A 420 5.01 18.21 7.00
N GLY A 421 4.00 18.62 7.75
CA GLY A 421 2.59 18.59 7.41
C GLY A 421 1.79 17.68 8.34
N TYR A 422 2.38 16.61 8.86
CA TYR A 422 1.76 15.77 9.90
C TYR A 422 2.21 16.19 11.30
N GLN A 423 1.28 16.15 12.24
CA GLN A 423 1.57 16.26 13.68
C GLN A 423 1.19 14.94 14.34
N VAL A 424 2.20 14.15 14.67
CA VAL A 424 2.04 12.84 15.33
C VAL A 424 2.18 13.01 16.83
N GLU A 425 1.20 12.54 17.58
CA GLU A 425 1.21 12.52 19.04
C GLU A 425 0.90 11.11 19.55
N ILE A 426 1.50 10.76 20.68
CA ILE A 426 1.24 9.49 21.35
C ILE A 426 0.32 9.77 22.53
N LEU A 427 -0.86 9.17 22.53
CA LEU A 427 -1.90 9.44 23.52
C LEU A 427 -2.15 8.23 24.41
N ASN A 428 -2.48 8.49 25.68
CA ASN A 428 -3.03 7.48 26.58
C ASN A 428 -4.54 7.27 26.34
N GLU A 429 -5.18 6.42 27.12
CA GLU A 429 -6.63 6.15 27.00
C GLU A 429 -7.52 7.35 27.32
N LEU A 430 -7.00 8.35 28.02
CA LEU A 430 -7.69 9.61 28.34
C LEU A 430 -7.48 10.70 27.28
N GLY A 431 -6.66 10.43 26.24
CA GLY A 431 -6.31 11.42 25.20
C GLY A 431 -5.21 12.39 25.62
N GLU A 432 -4.43 12.07 26.63
CA GLU A 432 -3.32 12.88 27.10
C GLU A 432 -2.01 12.42 26.47
N ASN A 433 -1.11 13.37 26.21
CA ASN A 433 0.20 13.07 25.62
C ASN A 433 1.08 12.21 26.53
N MET A 434 1.64 11.15 25.96
CA MET A 434 2.58 10.27 26.62
C MET A 434 4.00 10.86 26.61
N PRO A 435 4.78 10.64 27.67
CA PRO A 435 6.21 10.94 27.66
C PRO A 435 6.96 10.12 26.61
N ALA A 436 8.17 10.59 26.24
CA ALA A 436 9.07 9.85 25.36
C ALA A 436 9.32 8.42 25.89
N ASN A 437 9.50 7.48 24.95
CA ASN A 437 9.74 6.05 25.21
C ASN A 437 8.56 5.31 25.89
N GLN A 438 7.38 5.92 25.98
CA GLN A 438 6.19 5.26 26.47
C GLN A 438 5.18 5.01 25.36
N GLN A 439 4.69 3.77 25.31
CA GLN A 439 3.73 3.35 24.30
C GLN A 439 2.33 3.91 24.56
N GLY A 440 1.65 4.28 23.46
CA GLY A 440 0.26 4.72 23.48
C GLY A 440 -0.37 4.60 22.11
N PHE A 441 -1.50 5.26 21.93
CA PHE A 441 -2.19 5.38 20.65
C PHE A 441 -1.44 6.37 19.75
N VAL A 442 -1.09 5.95 18.54
CA VAL A 442 -0.53 6.86 17.55
C VAL A 442 -1.66 7.65 16.91
N ALA A 443 -1.74 8.92 17.24
CA ALA A 443 -2.78 9.85 16.81
C ALA A 443 -2.21 10.97 15.94
N LEU A 444 -2.98 11.43 14.96
CA LEU A 444 -2.62 12.54 14.09
C LEU A 444 -3.50 13.75 14.45
N LYS A 445 -2.86 14.84 14.84
CA LYS A 445 -3.57 16.07 15.19
C LYS A 445 -4.12 16.73 13.93
N ARG A 446 -5.38 17.16 14.00
CA ARG A 446 -6.06 17.87 12.91
C ARG A 446 -5.69 19.36 12.87
N PRO A 447 -5.71 20.03 11.70
CA PRO A 447 -6.11 19.51 10.39
C PRO A 447 -5.11 18.48 9.85
N LEU A 448 -5.64 17.38 9.25
CA LEU A 448 -4.80 16.45 8.53
C LEU A 448 -4.24 17.13 7.27
N PRO A 449 -3.04 16.76 6.80
CA PRO A 449 -2.50 17.32 5.56
C PRO A 449 -3.31 16.89 4.33
N PRO A 450 -3.10 17.55 3.17
CA PRO A 450 -3.72 17.15 1.91
C PRO A 450 -3.49 15.67 1.59
N SER A 451 -4.37 15.07 0.83
CA SER A 451 -4.41 13.64 0.46
C SER A 451 -5.05 12.71 1.50
N CYS A 452 -5.14 13.09 2.76
CA CYS A 452 -5.86 12.26 3.73
C CYS A 452 -7.34 12.14 3.35
N LEU A 453 -7.94 10.99 3.69
CA LEU A 453 -9.36 10.75 3.37
C LEU A 453 -10.28 11.83 3.96
N PRO A 454 -11.17 12.42 3.16
CA PRO A 454 -12.19 13.33 3.67
C PRO A 454 -13.42 12.60 4.22
N THR A 455 -13.62 11.34 3.80
CA THR A 455 -14.77 10.52 4.19
C THR A 455 -14.59 9.06 3.73
N VAL A 456 -15.49 8.19 4.20
CA VAL A 456 -15.75 6.87 3.65
C VAL A 456 -16.93 6.98 2.67
N TRP A 457 -16.81 6.34 1.51
CA TRP A 457 -17.81 6.38 0.45
C TRP A 457 -19.19 5.98 0.96
N ARG A 458 -20.19 6.87 0.76
CA ARG A 458 -21.59 6.70 1.17
C ARG A 458 -21.81 6.38 2.67
N ASN A 459 -20.81 6.60 3.52
CA ASN A 459 -20.92 6.26 4.95
C ASN A 459 -20.04 7.18 5.80
N HIS A 460 -20.43 8.46 5.87
CA HIS A 460 -19.70 9.47 6.63
C HIS A 460 -19.68 9.15 8.14
N ASP A 461 -20.78 8.64 8.69
CA ASP A 461 -20.85 8.25 10.11
C ASP A 461 -19.80 7.19 10.48
N ARG A 462 -19.50 6.28 9.55
CA ARG A 462 -18.42 5.29 9.73
C ARG A 462 -17.03 5.93 9.70
N PHE A 463 -16.86 7.02 8.98
CA PHE A 463 -15.62 7.80 9.01
C PHE A 463 -15.45 8.48 10.36
N GLU A 464 -16.46 9.21 10.83
CA GLU A 464 -16.43 9.89 12.13
C GLU A 464 -16.22 8.90 13.28
N SER A 465 -17.06 7.88 13.37
CA SER A 465 -17.00 6.89 14.46
C SER A 465 -15.72 6.05 14.45
N GLY A 466 -15.19 5.76 13.27
CA GLY A 466 -14.03 4.89 13.13
C GLY A 466 -12.68 5.58 13.30
N TYR A 467 -12.62 6.89 13.10
CA TYR A 467 -11.33 7.59 13.06
C TYR A 467 -11.27 8.86 13.91
N LEU A 468 -12.40 9.53 14.20
CA LEU A 468 -12.40 10.85 14.83
C LEU A 468 -13.05 10.89 16.22
N ALA A 469 -13.93 9.93 16.53
CA ALA A 469 -14.75 9.98 17.75
C ALA A 469 -13.96 9.68 19.04
N GLN A 470 -12.89 8.88 18.97
CA GLN A 470 -12.19 8.42 20.16
C GLN A 470 -11.46 9.56 20.89
N PHE A 471 -10.76 10.42 20.16
CA PHE A 471 -10.02 11.57 20.70
C PHE A 471 -10.39 12.84 19.92
N PRO A 472 -11.18 13.76 20.50
CA PRO A 472 -11.55 15.00 19.83
C PRO A 472 -10.36 15.80 19.36
N GLY A 473 -10.37 16.24 18.10
CA GLY A 473 -9.26 16.98 17.49
C GLY A 473 -8.14 16.10 16.88
N TYR A 474 -8.29 14.79 16.94
CA TYR A 474 -7.33 13.84 16.38
C TYR A 474 -7.98 12.85 15.41
N TYR A 475 -7.18 12.37 14.49
CA TYR A 475 -7.42 11.15 13.73
C TYR A 475 -6.69 10.00 14.41
N VAL A 476 -7.38 8.91 14.67
CA VAL A 476 -6.82 7.73 15.35
C VAL A 476 -6.41 6.69 14.30
N SER A 477 -5.11 6.41 14.24
CA SER A 477 -4.54 5.49 13.25
C SER A 477 -4.93 4.02 13.49
N GLY A 478 -5.26 3.65 14.72
CA GLY A 478 -5.45 2.28 15.16
C GLY A 478 -4.12 1.53 15.36
N ASP A 479 -2.99 2.22 15.25
CA ASP A 479 -1.66 1.70 15.55
C ASP A 479 -1.20 2.16 16.92
N GLY A 480 -0.44 1.29 17.60
CA GLY A 480 0.27 1.60 18.83
C GLY A 480 1.74 1.88 18.57
N GLY A 481 2.33 2.79 19.34
CA GLY A 481 3.72 3.15 19.17
C GLY A 481 4.21 4.14 20.21
N TYR A 482 5.42 4.61 20.03
CA TYR A 482 6.04 5.63 20.89
C TYR A 482 6.98 6.53 20.09
N LEU A 483 7.27 7.70 20.65
CA LEU A 483 8.35 8.58 20.19
C LEU A 483 9.52 8.42 21.17
N ASP A 484 10.76 8.29 20.66
CA ASP A 484 11.93 8.31 21.51
C ASP A 484 12.36 9.75 21.89
N ASP A 485 13.42 9.89 22.69
CA ASP A 485 13.92 11.20 23.14
C ASP A 485 14.39 12.12 22.00
N ASP A 486 14.76 11.54 20.85
CA ASP A 486 15.14 12.28 19.63
C ASP A 486 13.94 12.57 18.72
N GLY A 487 12.72 12.12 19.09
CA GLY A 487 11.48 12.26 18.32
C GLY A 487 11.35 11.29 17.15
N TYR A 488 12.04 10.15 17.21
CA TYR A 488 11.87 9.07 16.26
C TYR A 488 10.63 8.25 16.59
N LEU A 489 9.81 7.96 15.59
CA LEU A 489 8.57 7.19 15.73
C LEU A 489 8.82 5.70 15.56
N PHE A 490 8.39 4.92 16.54
CA PHE A 490 8.39 3.47 16.53
C PHE A 490 6.95 2.97 16.52
N ILE A 491 6.55 2.30 15.44
CA ILE A 491 5.25 1.64 15.34
C ILE A 491 5.39 0.21 15.82
N MET A 492 4.65 -0.12 16.89
CA MET A 492 4.77 -1.42 17.56
C MET A 492 3.72 -2.45 17.10
N GLY A 493 2.77 -2.03 16.27
CA GLY A 493 1.72 -2.86 15.69
C GLY A 493 0.32 -2.27 15.89
N ARG A 494 -0.68 -3.05 15.52
CA ARG A 494 -2.09 -2.66 15.72
C ARG A 494 -2.42 -2.69 17.22
N ILE A 495 -3.24 -1.74 17.65
CA ILE A 495 -3.73 -1.73 19.04
C ILE A 495 -4.51 -3.00 19.36
N ASP A 496 -5.21 -3.55 18.35
CA ASP A 496 -5.99 -4.79 18.47
C ASP A 496 -5.12 -6.06 18.58
N ASP A 497 -3.84 -5.98 18.24
CA ASP A 497 -2.87 -7.10 18.29
C ASP A 497 -2.07 -7.12 19.61
N VAL A 498 -2.33 -6.24 20.57
CA VAL A 498 -1.68 -6.24 21.89
C VAL A 498 -2.13 -7.46 22.68
N ILE A 499 -1.17 -8.17 23.28
CA ILE A 499 -1.41 -9.33 24.14
C ILE A 499 -1.57 -8.89 25.59
N ASN A 500 -2.65 -9.28 26.23
CA ASN A 500 -2.91 -8.93 27.63
C ASN A 500 -2.59 -10.12 28.55
N VAL A 501 -1.39 -10.10 29.12
CA VAL A 501 -0.92 -11.15 30.04
C VAL A 501 -1.07 -10.68 31.48
N ALA A 502 -2.01 -11.22 32.21
CA ALA A 502 -2.24 -10.90 33.64
C ALA A 502 -2.33 -9.38 33.91
N GLY A 503 -2.95 -8.62 33.01
CA GLY A 503 -3.08 -7.17 33.09
C GLY A 503 -1.91 -6.38 32.48
N HIS A 504 -0.85 -7.03 32.05
CA HIS A 504 0.26 -6.40 31.33
C HIS A 504 -0.03 -6.41 29.83
N ARG A 505 0.00 -5.24 29.21
CA ARG A 505 -0.15 -5.07 27.74
C ARG A 505 1.21 -5.22 27.09
N LEU A 506 1.39 -6.28 26.32
CA LEU A 506 2.63 -6.63 25.67
C LEU A 506 2.52 -6.49 24.16
N SER A 507 3.54 -5.90 23.54
CA SER A 507 3.60 -5.75 22.10
C SER A 507 3.99 -7.06 21.42
N THR A 508 3.20 -7.50 20.45
CA THR A 508 3.58 -8.61 19.57
C THR A 508 4.84 -8.29 18.79
N GLY A 509 4.95 -7.04 18.34
CA GLY A 509 6.09 -6.58 17.55
C GLY A 509 7.43 -6.63 18.28
N GLU A 510 7.46 -6.33 19.58
CA GLU A 510 8.68 -6.43 20.39
C GLU A 510 9.15 -7.89 20.53
N MET A 511 8.23 -8.82 20.74
CA MET A 511 8.57 -10.25 20.79
C MET A 511 8.99 -10.77 19.41
N GLU A 512 8.30 -10.35 18.34
CA GLU A 512 8.63 -10.72 16.96
C GLU A 512 10.04 -10.24 16.54
N GLU A 513 10.46 -9.07 17.03
CA GLU A 513 11.82 -8.57 16.82
C GLU A 513 12.87 -9.51 17.41
N ILE A 514 12.67 -9.93 18.65
CA ILE A 514 13.58 -10.83 19.35
C ILE A 514 13.61 -12.21 18.71
N VAL A 515 12.44 -12.75 18.38
CA VAL A 515 12.30 -14.06 17.70
C VAL A 515 12.92 -14.00 16.30
N GLY A 516 12.66 -12.94 15.54
CA GLY A 516 13.19 -12.73 14.20
C GLY A 516 14.70 -12.51 14.13
N ALA A 517 15.32 -12.07 15.23
CA ALA A 517 16.77 -11.93 15.34
C ALA A 517 17.52 -13.28 15.41
N HIS A 518 16.82 -14.38 15.67
CA HIS A 518 17.44 -15.70 15.74
C HIS A 518 18.01 -16.12 14.36
N PRO A 519 19.26 -16.65 14.27
CA PRO A 519 19.91 -16.95 12.99
C PRO A 519 19.15 -17.92 12.09
N ALA A 520 18.39 -18.85 12.68
CA ALA A 520 17.60 -19.84 11.96
C ALA A 520 16.28 -19.31 11.39
N VAL A 521 15.79 -18.17 11.88
CA VAL A 521 14.47 -17.64 11.58
C VAL A 521 14.48 -16.80 10.31
N ALA A 522 13.60 -17.13 9.37
CA ALA A 522 13.35 -16.33 8.17
C ALA A 522 12.23 -15.31 8.43
N GLU A 523 11.18 -15.75 9.11
CA GLU A 523 9.99 -14.97 9.40
C GLU A 523 9.31 -15.50 10.67
N CYS A 524 8.61 -14.64 11.40
CA CYS A 524 7.84 -15.05 12.56
C CYS A 524 6.57 -14.20 12.74
N ALA A 525 5.65 -14.73 13.54
CA ALA A 525 4.51 -14.00 14.07
C ALA A 525 4.31 -14.38 15.53
N VAL A 526 3.90 -13.42 16.36
CA VAL A 526 3.49 -13.67 17.74
C VAL A 526 2.01 -13.33 17.88
N ILE A 527 1.25 -14.24 18.50
CA ILE A 527 -0.18 -14.08 18.77
C ILE A 527 -0.45 -14.28 20.27
N GLY A 528 -1.53 -13.68 20.77
CA GLY A 528 -2.03 -13.95 22.11
C GLY A 528 -3.07 -15.07 22.06
N VAL A 529 -2.77 -16.23 22.63
CA VAL A 529 -3.71 -17.36 22.79
C VAL A 529 -4.40 -17.28 24.14
N HIS A 530 -5.63 -17.78 24.22
CA HIS A 530 -6.43 -17.77 25.45
C HIS A 530 -5.77 -18.57 26.57
N ASP A 531 -5.77 -18.03 27.80
CA ASP A 531 -5.33 -18.69 29.01
C ASP A 531 -6.27 -18.36 30.19
N GLU A 532 -6.77 -19.39 30.86
CA GLU A 532 -7.78 -19.24 31.92
C GLU A 532 -7.29 -18.39 33.14
N LEU A 533 -5.99 -18.41 33.40
CA LEU A 533 -5.42 -17.72 34.58
C LEU A 533 -4.90 -16.32 34.25
N LYS A 534 -4.33 -16.15 33.06
CA LYS A 534 -3.62 -14.92 32.70
C LYS A 534 -4.34 -14.10 31.61
N GLY A 535 -5.49 -14.57 31.15
CA GLY A 535 -6.24 -13.99 30.05
C GLY A 535 -5.68 -14.40 28.70
N GLN A 536 -4.41 -14.05 28.43
CA GLN A 536 -3.71 -14.46 27.21
C GLN A 536 -2.26 -14.84 27.51
N LEU A 537 -1.71 -15.73 26.68
CA LEU A 537 -0.27 -16.05 26.63
C LEU A 537 0.26 -15.86 25.21
N PRO A 538 1.48 -15.32 25.06
CA PRO A 538 2.12 -15.22 23.75
C PRO A 538 2.50 -16.60 23.22
N LEU A 539 2.20 -16.82 21.94
CA LEU A 539 2.62 -17.99 21.16
C LEU A 539 3.37 -17.50 19.92
N GLY A 540 4.59 -17.98 19.71
CA GLY A 540 5.38 -17.72 18.52
C GLY A 540 5.09 -18.73 17.40
N LEU A 541 4.94 -18.26 16.17
CA LEU A 541 4.98 -19.07 14.96
C LEU A 541 6.21 -18.68 14.16
N VAL A 542 7.01 -19.64 13.73
CA VAL A 542 8.33 -19.41 13.15
C VAL A 542 8.49 -20.14 11.84
N VAL A 543 8.92 -19.43 10.80
CA VAL A 543 9.34 -20.00 9.51
C VAL A 543 10.86 -20.02 9.47
N LEU A 544 11.45 -21.16 9.18
CA LEU A 544 12.90 -21.33 9.10
C LEU A 544 13.44 -20.83 7.74
N LYS A 545 14.70 -20.42 7.74
CA LYS A 545 15.46 -20.20 6.49
C LYS A 545 15.67 -21.53 5.76
N ASP A 546 15.67 -21.48 4.43
CA ASP A 546 15.90 -22.67 3.62
C ASP A 546 17.30 -23.29 3.91
N GLY A 547 17.33 -24.59 4.02
CA GLY A 547 18.55 -25.34 4.30
C GLY A 547 19.01 -25.39 5.76
N VAL A 548 18.35 -24.65 6.64
CA VAL A 548 18.62 -24.71 8.09
C VAL A 548 18.00 -25.97 8.69
N LYS A 549 18.83 -26.72 9.41
CA LYS A 549 18.40 -27.89 10.18
C LYS A 549 18.65 -27.60 11.66
N ILE A 550 17.58 -27.38 12.38
CA ILE A 550 17.58 -27.21 13.83
C ILE A 550 16.46 -28.05 14.41
N ASP A 551 16.70 -28.67 15.55
CA ASP A 551 15.65 -29.38 16.27
C ASP A 551 14.62 -28.39 16.82
N ALA A 552 13.34 -28.68 16.65
CA ALA A 552 12.24 -27.78 17.03
C ALA A 552 12.26 -27.46 18.54
N GLN A 553 12.57 -28.43 19.40
CA GLN A 553 12.64 -28.23 20.83
C GLN A 553 13.83 -27.35 21.25
N THR A 554 14.97 -27.53 20.58
CA THR A 554 16.15 -26.67 20.78
C THR A 554 15.86 -25.26 20.39
N LEU A 555 15.25 -25.04 19.21
CA LEU A 555 14.87 -23.71 18.74
C LEU A 555 13.89 -23.03 19.71
N GLU A 556 12.84 -23.74 20.14
CA GLU A 556 11.87 -23.21 21.10
C GLU A 556 12.55 -22.74 22.39
N GLN A 557 13.46 -23.55 22.96
CA GLN A 557 14.20 -23.21 24.18
C GLN A 557 15.05 -21.95 23.98
N GLU A 558 15.74 -21.81 22.86
CA GLU A 558 16.57 -20.66 22.54
C GLU A 558 15.73 -19.39 22.37
N LEU A 559 14.58 -19.47 21.67
CA LEU A 559 13.66 -18.35 21.49
C LEU A 559 13.01 -17.93 22.81
N VAL A 560 12.53 -18.86 23.63
CA VAL A 560 11.97 -18.60 24.95
C VAL A 560 12.99 -17.93 25.86
N ALA A 561 14.23 -18.42 25.86
CA ALA A 561 15.32 -17.80 26.64
C ALA A 561 15.60 -16.37 26.14
N SER A 562 15.64 -16.15 24.84
CA SER A 562 15.89 -14.83 24.25
C SER A 562 14.82 -13.81 24.63
N VAL A 563 13.55 -14.16 24.50
CA VAL A 563 12.43 -13.28 24.90
C VAL A 563 12.47 -13.01 26.41
N ARG A 564 12.70 -14.04 27.21
CA ARG A 564 12.80 -13.90 28.69
C ARG A 564 13.96 -13.01 29.12
N ASN A 565 15.10 -13.09 28.44
CA ASN A 565 16.28 -12.29 28.76
C ASN A 565 16.12 -10.82 28.38
N GLN A 566 15.40 -10.51 27.30
CA GLN A 566 15.28 -9.15 26.77
C GLN A 566 14.04 -8.41 27.28
N ILE A 567 12.87 -9.08 27.39
CA ILE A 567 11.63 -8.47 27.89
C ILE A 567 11.42 -8.79 29.38
N GLY A 568 11.88 -9.95 29.82
CA GLY A 568 11.68 -10.42 31.17
C GLY A 568 10.62 -11.54 31.29
N ALA A 569 10.52 -12.12 32.50
CA ALA A 569 9.55 -13.19 32.78
C ALA A 569 8.08 -12.75 32.65
N VAL A 570 7.82 -11.45 32.70
CA VAL A 570 6.48 -10.86 32.54
C VAL A 570 5.87 -11.17 31.15
N ALA A 571 6.70 -11.34 30.13
CA ALA A 571 6.22 -11.70 28.78
C ALA A 571 5.50 -13.04 28.76
N CYS A 572 5.84 -13.96 29.64
CA CYS A 572 5.26 -15.30 29.69
C CYS A 572 5.33 -16.07 28.37
N PHE A 573 6.28 -15.71 27.51
CA PHE A 573 6.51 -16.40 26.23
C PHE A 573 7.09 -17.78 26.51
N LYS A 574 6.32 -18.82 26.21
CA LYS A 574 6.65 -20.21 26.59
C LYS A 574 6.78 -21.16 25.43
N HIS A 575 6.10 -20.82 24.32
CA HIS A 575 6.00 -21.70 23.17
C HIS A 575 6.28 -20.99 21.87
N ALA A 576 7.04 -21.69 21.00
CA ALA A 576 7.27 -21.30 19.64
C ALA A 576 7.17 -22.54 18.72
N ILE A 577 6.30 -22.46 17.71
CA ILE A 577 6.00 -23.57 16.81
C ILE A 577 6.60 -23.27 15.43
N VAL A 578 7.32 -24.25 14.87
CA VAL A 578 7.82 -24.14 13.50
C VAL A 578 6.69 -24.45 12.52
N VAL A 579 6.48 -23.55 11.59
CA VAL A 579 5.47 -23.67 10.51
C VAL A 579 6.14 -23.52 9.14
N GLU A 580 5.56 -24.13 8.12
CA GLU A 580 6.11 -24.01 6.76
C GLU A 580 5.94 -22.58 6.21
N ARG A 581 4.82 -21.94 6.55
CA ARG A 581 4.47 -20.57 6.13
C ARG A 581 3.45 -19.94 7.08
N LEU A 582 3.44 -18.63 7.11
CA LEU A 582 2.44 -17.86 7.85
C LEU A 582 1.26 -17.51 6.93
N PRO A 583 0.00 -17.65 7.39
CA PRO A 583 -1.16 -17.16 6.66
C PRO A 583 -1.07 -15.64 6.50
N LYS A 584 -1.18 -15.18 5.26
CA LYS A 584 -1.08 -13.76 4.90
C LYS A 584 -2.18 -13.36 3.94
N THR A 585 -2.46 -12.08 3.94
CA THR A 585 -3.18 -11.48 2.83
C THR A 585 -2.26 -11.40 1.60
N ARG A 586 -2.85 -11.22 0.42
CA ARG A 586 -2.11 -10.99 -0.83
C ARG A 586 -1.25 -9.72 -0.81
N SER A 587 -1.51 -8.80 0.12
CA SER A 587 -0.65 -7.65 0.39
C SER A 587 0.51 -7.94 1.36
N GLY A 588 0.65 -9.18 1.81
CA GLY A 588 1.71 -9.63 2.70
C GLY A 588 1.41 -9.49 4.20
N LYS A 589 0.25 -8.94 4.59
CA LYS A 589 -0.12 -8.79 6.01
C LYS A 589 -0.43 -10.13 6.64
N ILE A 590 0.21 -10.45 7.75
CA ILE A 590 -0.05 -11.65 8.54
C ILE A 590 -1.46 -11.60 9.14
N LEU A 591 -2.19 -12.69 9.02
CA LEU A 591 -3.58 -12.83 9.48
C LEU A 591 -3.64 -13.26 10.96
N ARG A 592 -3.02 -12.47 11.87
CA ARG A 592 -2.88 -12.80 13.30
C ARG A 592 -4.21 -13.16 13.96
N ARG A 593 -5.28 -12.43 13.64
CA ARG A 593 -6.62 -12.73 14.17
C ARG A 593 -7.08 -14.14 13.80
N ILE A 594 -6.90 -14.56 12.56
CA ILE A 594 -7.31 -15.89 12.11
C ILE A 594 -6.42 -16.97 12.75
N ILE A 595 -5.12 -16.72 12.80
CA ILE A 595 -4.17 -17.62 13.47
C ILE A 595 -4.57 -17.83 14.94
N ARG A 596 -4.93 -16.75 15.65
CA ARG A 596 -5.42 -16.82 17.03
C ARG A 596 -6.72 -17.62 17.13
N GLN A 597 -7.70 -17.36 16.28
CA GLN A 597 -8.97 -18.10 16.28
C GLN A 597 -8.76 -19.61 16.07
N ILE A 598 -7.84 -19.98 15.18
CA ILE A 598 -7.46 -21.40 14.98
C ILE A 598 -6.81 -21.96 16.24
N ALA A 599 -5.87 -21.23 16.84
CA ALA A 599 -5.16 -21.68 18.06
C ALA A 599 -6.09 -21.81 19.26
N ASP A 600 -7.10 -20.94 19.38
CA ASP A 600 -8.11 -20.96 20.44
C ASP A 600 -9.30 -21.91 20.15
N GLY A 601 -9.30 -22.60 18.99
CA GLY A 601 -10.40 -23.48 18.58
C GLY A 601 -11.71 -22.77 18.28
N GLU A 602 -11.65 -21.47 17.96
CA GLU A 602 -12.80 -20.65 17.62
C GLU A 602 -13.18 -20.80 16.14
N SER A 603 -14.46 -20.61 15.84
CA SER A 603 -14.91 -20.54 14.46
C SER A 603 -14.40 -19.27 13.76
N TYR A 604 -13.95 -19.40 12.54
CA TYR A 604 -13.47 -18.26 11.74
C TYR A 604 -14.01 -18.31 10.31
N THR A 605 -13.96 -17.18 9.65
CA THR A 605 -14.29 -17.08 8.21
C THR A 605 -13.00 -16.87 7.44
N ILE A 606 -12.76 -17.69 6.43
CA ILE A 606 -11.60 -17.56 5.54
C ILE A 606 -11.69 -16.20 4.84
N PRO A 607 -10.72 -15.30 5.05
CA PRO A 607 -10.72 -14.01 4.37
C PRO A 607 -10.50 -14.22 2.87
N SER A 608 -11.32 -13.61 2.06
CA SER A 608 -11.13 -13.61 0.60
C SER A 608 -9.82 -12.94 0.15
N THR A 609 -9.22 -12.16 1.03
CA THR A 609 -7.92 -11.49 0.81
C THR A 609 -6.72 -12.41 1.08
N ILE A 610 -6.94 -13.63 1.55
CA ILE A 610 -5.84 -14.57 1.83
C ILE A 610 -5.07 -14.91 0.56
N ASP A 611 -3.76 -14.99 0.66
CA ASP A 611 -2.89 -15.36 -0.45
C ASP A 611 -3.01 -16.85 -0.78
N ASP A 612 -2.86 -17.69 0.23
CA ASP A 612 -3.00 -19.15 0.10
C ASP A 612 -3.83 -19.73 1.24
N PRO A 613 -5.08 -20.17 0.95
CA PRO A 613 -5.94 -20.81 1.96
C PRO A 613 -5.38 -22.09 2.56
N MET A 614 -4.48 -22.81 1.84
CA MET A 614 -3.88 -24.05 2.35
C MET A 614 -3.04 -23.82 3.61
N SER A 615 -2.50 -22.62 3.78
CA SER A 615 -1.77 -22.24 4.98
C SER A 615 -2.60 -22.30 6.27
N LEU A 616 -3.93 -22.15 6.17
CA LEU A 616 -4.84 -22.30 7.31
C LEU A 616 -5.04 -23.76 7.68
N ASN A 617 -5.20 -24.64 6.67
CA ASN A 617 -5.37 -26.08 6.91
C ASN A 617 -4.12 -26.69 7.57
N GLU A 618 -2.94 -26.21 7.19
CA GLU A 618 -1.67 -26.62 7.81
C GLU A 618 -1.65 -26.24 9.29
N LEU A 619 -2.07 -25.02 9.64
CA LEU A 619 -2.16 -24.57 11.04
C LEU A 619 -3.24 -25.33 11.82
N GLU A 620 -4.43 -25.55 11.24
CA GLU A 620 -5.45 -26.35 11.92
C GLU A 620 -4.93 -27.74 12.32
N SER A 621 -4.17 -28.35 11.41
CA SER A 621 -3.58 -29.66 11.68
C SER A 621 -2.56 -29.64 12.84
N LEU A 622 -1.87 -28.50 13.07
CA LEU A 622 -0.91 -28.35 14.16
C LEU A 622 -1.58 -28.09 15.51
N PHE A 623 -2.75 -27.44 15.53
CA PHE A 623 -3.47 -27.12 16.76
C PHE A 623 -4.55 -28.15 17.16
N GLN A 624 -4.86 -29.12 16.30
CA GLN A 624 -5.78 -30.22 16.62
C GLN A 624 -5.14 -31.35 17.43
N HIS A 625 -3.87 -31.24 17.79
CA HIS A 625 -3.13 -32.15 18.65
C HIS A 625 -2.79 -31.47 19.99
#